data_613990d98d4feada87bbaebff6601e54
#
_entry.id   613990d98d4feada87bbaebff6601e54
#
_cell.length_a   1.000
_cell.length_b   1.000
_cell.length_c   1.000
_cell.angle_alpha   90.00
_cell.angle_beta   90.00
_cell.angle_gamma   90.00
#
_symmetry.space_group_name_H-M   'P 1'
#
loop_
_entity.id
_entity.type
_entity.pdbx_description
1 polymer ?
#
loop_
_entity_poly.entity_id
_entity_poly.type
_entity_poly.pdbx_seq_one_letter_code
_entity_poly.pdbx_strand_id
1 'polypeptide(L)'
;MRTITLFILSIFDKIYQKKIIKKFQEIFNKNIDIVFDVGAHKGEFVKIILNNFTTNKIYSFEPSEKNYNILKNNITNLGAKTNHIYLNNFALGANHEKRKFKQMIESSSSTLSNINTNTKYFKRKNFFLNFGLKSKVFDETTINIKDGFTFL
;
A
#
# COMPACT_ATOMS: atom_id res chain seq x y z
N MET A 1 -0.81 25.35 4.42
CA MET A 1 -0.08 24.97 3.17
C MET A 1 0.05 23.44 3.00
N ARG A 2 0.56 22.67 3.99
CA ARG A 2 0.66 21.20 3.90
C ARG A 2 -0.67 20.52 3.50
N THR A 3 -1.78 20.92 4.12
CA THR A 3 -3.11 20.39 3.81
C THR A 3 -3.53 20.65 2.36
N ILE A 4 -3.20 21.82 1.83
CA ILE A 4 -3.51 22.20 0.44
C ILE A 4 -2.66 21.36 -0.53
N THR A 5 -1.36 21.19 -0.26
CA THR A 5 -0.48 20.35 -1.08
C THR A 5 -0.93 18.90 -1.11
N LEU A 6 -1.28 18.34 0.05
CA LEU A 6 -1.80 16.96 0.13
C LEU A 6 -3.16 16.82 -0.58
N PHE A 7 -4.01 17.85 -0.50
CA PHE A 7 -5.29 17.87 -1.23
C PHE A 7 -5.07 17.88 -2.74
N ILE A 8 -4.17 18.71 -3.25
CA ILE A 8 -3.83 18.77 -4.68
C ILE A 8 -3.27 17.42 -5.16
N LEU A 9 -2.33 16.82 -4.40
CA LEU A 9 -1.79 15.51 -4.72
C LEU A 9 -2.89 14.44 -4.77
N SER A 10 -3.84 14.47 -3.83
CA SER A 10 -4.96 13.51 -3.82
C SER A 10 -5.88 13.63 -5.03
N ILE A 11 -6.01 14.83 -5.62
CA ILE A 11 -6.77 15.04 -6.87
C ILE A 11 -6.03 14.39 -8.04
N PHE A 12 -4.73 14.61 -8.16
CA PHE A 12 -3.91 13.97 -9.20
C PHE A 12 -3.94 12.46 -9.09
N ASP A 13 -3.81 11.92 -7.87
CA ASP A 13 -3.91 10.48 -7.62
C ASP A 13 -5.26 9.92 -8.09
N LYS A 14 -6.37 10.59 -7.79
CA LYS A 14 -7.71 10.19 -8.26
C LYS A 14 -7.85 10.19 -9.78
N ILE A 15 -7.27 11.18 -10.46
CA ILE A 15 -7.29 11.25 -11.94
C ILE A 15 -6.48 10.09 -12.54
N TYR A 16 -5.30 9.82 -11.96
CA TYR A 16 -4.45 8.71 -12.39
C TYR A 16 -5.13 7.36 -12.16
N GLN A 17 -5.73 7.17 -10.98
CA GLN A 17 -6.49 5.97 -10.64
C GLN A 17 -7.62 5.71 -11.63
N LYS A 18 -8.40 6.73 -12.03
CA LYS A 18 -9.46 6.59 -13.04
C LYS A 18 -8.93 6.07 -14.38
N LYS A 19 -7.77 6.56 -14.84
CA LYS A 19 -7.15 6.09 -16.09
C LYS A 19 -6.72 4.63 -15.99
N ILE A 20 -6.11 4.23 -14.87
CA ILE A 20 -5.70 2.84 -14.60
C ILE A 20 -6.92 1.92 -14.56
N ILE A 21 -7.96 2.32 -13.83
CA ILE A 21 -9.22 1.55 -13.73
C ILE A 21 -9.83 1.32 -15.13
N LYS A 22 -9.93 2.38 -15.93
CA LYS A 22 -10.47 2.28 -17.29
C LYS A 22 -9.68 1.25 -18.11
N LYS A 23 -8.35 1.33 -18.07
CA LYS A 23 -7.49 0.39 -18.80
C LYS A 23 -7.62 -1.05 -18.29
N PHE A 24 -7.77 -1.25 -16.99
CA PHE A 24 -8.03 -2.56 -16.42
C PHE A 24 -9.40 -3.10 -16.83
N GLN A 25 -10.43 -2.26 -16.87
CA GLN A 25 -11.76 -2.67 -17.34
C GLN A 25 -11.76 -3.08 -18.82
N GLU A 26 -10.96 -2.42 -19.66
CA GLU A 26 -10.76 -2.80 -21.06
C GLU A 26 -10.08 -4.17 -21.19
N ILE A 27 -9.12 -4.50 -20.30
CA ILE A 27 -8.38 -5.77 -20.34
C ILE A 27 -9.19 -6.93 -19.73
N PHE A 28 -9.81 -6.72 -18.58
CA PHE A 28 -10.42 -7.77 -17.76
C PHE A 28 -11.95 -7.85 -17.90
N ASN A 29 -12.55 -7.03 -18.75
CA ASN A 29 -14.01 -6.97 -18.95
C ASN A 29 -14.81 -6.97 -17.63
N LYS A 30 -14.31 -6.24 -16.61
CA LYS A 30 -14.83 -6.11 -15.23
C LYS A 30 -14.84 -7.40 -14.41
N ASN A 31 -14.32 -8.51 -14.90
CA ASN A 31 -14.23 -9.77 -14.17
C ASN A 31 -12.77 -10.14 -13.92
N ILE A 32 -12.38 -10.21 -12.66
CA ILE A 32 -11.05 -10.64 -12.24
C ILE A 32 -11.24 -11.76 -11.22
N ASP A 33 -10.85 -12.97 -11.57
CA ASP A 33 -11.10 -14.12 -10.69
C ASP A 33 -10.33 -14.01 -9.38
N ILE A 34 -9.03 -13.78 -9.45
CA ILE A 34 -8.14 -13.69 -8.27
C ILE A 34 -7.31 -12.41 -8.37
N VAL A 35 -7.22 -11.67 -7.27
CA VAL A 35 -6.39 -10.48 -7.11
C VAL A 35 -5.35 -10.69 -6.03
N PHE A 36 -4.09 -10.40 -6.34
CA PHE A 36 -3.01 -10.29 -5.36
C PHE A 36 -2.62 -8.83 -5.20
N ASP A 37 -2.91 -8.26 -4.04
CA ASP A 37 -2.57 -6.89 -3.66
C ASP A 37 -1.34 -6.89 -2.75
N VAL A 38 -0.16 -6.74 -3.34
CA VAL A 38 1.13 -6.81 -2.64
C VAL A 38 1.55 -5.41 -2.23
N GLY A 39 1.58 -5.14 -0.92
CA GLY A 39 1.76 -3.81 -0.35
C GLY A 39 0.43 -3.08 -0.19
N ALA A 40 -0.56 -3.78 0.35
CA ALA A 40 -1.95 -3.32 0.42
C ALA A 40 -2.17 -2.04 1.24
N HIS A 41 -1.18 -1.60 2.01
CA HIS A 41 -1.17 -0.40 2.82
C HIS A 41 -2.42 -0.29 3.70
N LYS A 42 -3.34 0.63 3.41
CA LYS A 42 -4.61 0.82 4.15
C LYS A 42 -5.83 0.28 3.39
N GLY A 43 -5.61 -0.43 2.28
CA GLY A 43 -6.66 -1.07 1.48
C GLY A 43 -7.27 -0.17 0.41
N GLU A 44 -6.56 0.86 -0.03
CA GLU A 44 -7.04 1.76 -1.08
C GLU A 44 -7.28 1.00 -2.40
N PHE A 45 -6.34 0.09 -2.77
CA PHE A 45 -6.48 -0.70 -3.98
C PHE A 45 -7.61 -1.74 -3.87
N VAL A 46 -7.76 -2.39 -2.73
CA VAL A 46 -8.90 -3.30 -2.47
C VAL A 46 -10.23 -2.59 -2.70
N LYS A 47 -10.40 -1.36 -2.19
CA LYS A 47 -11.60 -0.56 -2.41
C LYS A 47 -11.84 -0.26 -3.90
N ILE A 48 -10.78 0.01 -4.66
CA ILE A 48 -10.86 0.24 -6.10
C ILE A 48 -11.36 -1.02 -6.79
N ILE A 49 -10.81 -2.18 -6.48
CA ILE A 49 -11.24 -3.46 -7.06
C ILE A 49 -12.69 -3.73 -6.75
N LEU A 50 -13.11 -3.66 -5.49
CA LEU A 50 -14.49 -3.94 -5.07
C LEU A 50 -15.52 -3.01 -5.71
N ASN A 51 -15.14 -1.76 -6.01
CA ASN A 51 -16.05 -0.79 -6.61
C ASN A 51 -16.17 -0.90 -8.15
N ASN A 52 -15.21 -1.55 -8.80
CA ASN A 52 -15.11 -1.49 -10.27
C ASN A 52 -15.09 -2.87 -10.94
N PHE A 53 -14.89 -3.94 -10.17
CA PHE A 53 -14.73 -5.30 -10.68
C PHE A 53 -15.52 -6.31 -9.85
N THR A 54 -15.94 -7.38 -10.50
CA THR A 54 -16.39 -8.61 -9.84
C THR A 54 -15.17 -9.49 -9.62
N THR A 55 -14.97 -10.00 -8.40
CA THR A 55 -13.83 -10.86 -8.07
C THR A 55 -14.26 -11.97 -7.12
N ASN A 56 -13.67 -13.15 -7.26
CA ASN A 56 -13.92 -14.30 -6.41
C ASN A 56 -13.01 -14.31 -5.17
N LYS A 57 -11.74 -13.86 -5.32
CA LYS A 57 -10.79 -13.83 -4.21
C LYS A 57 -9.85 -12.63 -4.30
N ILE A 58 -9.60 -12.02 -3.16
CA ILE A 58 -8.57 -10.98 -3.01
C ILE A 58 -7.62 -11.39 -1.90
N TYR A 59 -6.34 -11.52 -2.21
CA TYR A 59 -5.28 -11.75 -1.25
C TYR A 59 -4.48 -10.47 -1.08
N SER A 60 -4.57 -9.86 0.10
CA SER A 60 -3.87 -8.60 0.41
C SER A 60 -2.73 -8.87 1.39
N PHE A 61 -1.56 -8.32 1.09
CA PHE A 61 -0.33 -8.50 1.85
C PHE A 61 0.18 -7.14 2.31
N GLU A 62 0.22 -6.90 3.61
CA GLU A 62 0.77 -5.68 4.21
C GLU A 62 1.70 -6.05 5.38
N PRO A 63 3.01 -5.90 5.22
CA PRO A 63 3.97 -6.32 6.22
C PRO A 63 4.03 -5.42 7.45
N SER A 64 3.69 -4.13 7.32
CA SER A 64 3.65 -3.21 8.46
C SER A 64 2.45 -3.48 9.34
N GLU A 65 2.67 -3.88 10.57
CA GLU A 65 1.60 -4.14 11.55
C GLU A 65 0.68 -2.93 11.72
N LYS A 66 1.25 -1.72 11.76
CA LYS A 66 0.49 -0.47 11.86
C LYS A 66 -0.47 -0.28 10.69
N ASN A 67 0.01 -0.46 9.46
CA ASN A 67 -0.83 -0.33 8.26
C ASN A 67 -1.81 -1.49 8.14
N TYR A 68 -1.39 -2.70 8.48
CA TYR A 68 -2.23 -3.88 8.48
C TYR A 68 -3.45 -3.74 9.42
N ASN A 69 -3.26 -3.19 10.61
CA ASN A 69 -4.37 -2.94 11.53
C ASN A 69 -5.38 -1.93 10.96
N ILE A 70 -4.88 -0.89 10.27
CA ILE A 70 -5.75 0.07 9.56
C ILE A 70 -6.46 -0.62 8.38
N LEU A 71 -5.72 -1.39 7.58
CA LEU A 71 -6.28 -2.20 6.48
C LEU A 71 -7.41 -3.08 6.98
N LYS A 72 -7.17 -3.87 8.03
CA LYS A 72 -8.15 -4.77 8.64
C LYS A 72 -9.41 -4.01 9.05
N ASN A 73 -9.28 -2.90 9.77
CA ASN A 73 -10.42 -2.08 10.17
C ASN A 73 -11.18 -1.52 8.96
N ASN A 74 -10.46 -1.02 7.95
CA ASN A 74 -11.08 -0.48 6.74
C ASN A 74 -11.87 -1.54 5.97
N ILE A 75 -11.34 -2.78 5.89
CA ILE A 75 -12.03 -3.88 5.21
C ILE A 75 -13.23 -4.36 6.03
N THR A 76 -13.07 -4.54 7.34
CA THR A 76 -14.20 -4.94 8.22
C THR A 76 -15.38 -3.96 8.11
N ASN A 77 -15.11 -2.67 7.99
CA ASN A 77 -16.14 -1.63 7.84
C ASN A 77 -16.87 -1.67 6.48
N LEU A 78 -16.40 -2.43 5.50
CA LEU A 78 -17.10 -2.64 4.22
C LEU A 78 -18.24 -3.69 4.31
N GLY A 79 -18.33 -4.40 5.43
CA GLY A 79 -19.44 -5.33 5.72
C GLY A 79 -19.39 -6.64 4.93
N ALA A 80 -20.56 -7.21 4.62
CA ALA A 80 -20.69 -8.56 4.06
C ALA A 80 -20.01 -8.80 2.68
N LYS A 81 -19.55 -7.74 2.00
CA LYS A 81 -18.81 -7.85 0.73
C LYS A 81 -17.38 -8.37 0.89
N THR A 82 -16.96 -8.72 2.11
CA THR A 82 -15.55 -8.99 2.42
C THR A 82 -15.22 -10.46 2.65
N ASN A 83 -16.19 -11.37 2.57
CA ASN A 83 -15.99 -12.80 2.85
C ASN A 83 -14.98 -13.52 1.93
N HIS A 84 -14.57 -12.85 0.84
CA HIS A 84 -13.60 -13.36 -0.13
C HIS A 84 -12.27 -12.60 -0.09
N ILE A 85 -12.04 -11.77 0.96
CA ILE A 85 -10.81 -11.00 1.13
C ILE A 85 -9.97 -11.62 2.23
N TYR A 86 -8.76 -12.04 1.86
CA TYR A 86 -7.79 -12.70 2.73
C TYR A 86 -6.67 -11.71 3.06
N LEU A 87 -6.60 -11.29 4.33
CA LEU A 87 -5.62 -10.31 4.80
C LEU A 87 -4.41 -11.01 5.41
N ASN A 88 -3.21 -10.61 4.99
CA ASN A 88 -1.96 -11.24 5.38
C ASN A 88 -0.98 -10.19 5.91
N ASN A 89 -0.53 -10.34 7.18
CA ASN A 89 0.45 -9.44 7.79
C ASN A 89 1.89 -9.96 7.60
N PHE A 90 2.32 -10.08 6.36
CA PHE A 90 3.69 -10.39 5.97
C PHE A 90 3.97 -9.90 4.56
N ALA A 91 5.25 -9.78 4.20
CA ALA A 91 5.67 -9.54 2.82
C ALA A 91 5.89 -10.88 2.10
N LEU A 92 5.71 -10.87 0.78
CA LEU A 92 6.13 -11.98 -0.10
C LEU A 92 7.60 -11.80 -0.49
N GLY A 93 8.35 -12.88 -0.46
CA GLY A 93 9.76 -12.93 -0.85
C GLY A 93 10.17 -14.30 -1.37
N ALA A 94 11.47 -14.52 -1.51
CA ALA A 94 12.01 -15.80 -1.97
C ALA A 94 12.19 -16.84 -0.84
N ASN A 95 12.25 -16.38 0.41
CA ASN A 95 12.49 -17.23 1.57
C ASN A 95 11.68 -16.77 2.78
N HIS A 96 11.52 -17.65 3.76
CA HIS A 96 10.98 -17.31 5.07
C HIS A 96 12.05 -16.62 5.91
N GLU A 97 11.88 -15.34 6.20
CA GLU A 97 12.83 -14.57 7.01
C GLU A 97 12.17 -13.42 7.75
N LYS A 98 12.92 -12.82 8.69
CA LYS A 98 12.57 -11.55 9.30
C LYS A 98 13.56 -10.48 8.85
N ARG A 99 13.05 -9.32 8.44
CA ARG A 99 13.90 -8.19 8.01
C ARG A 99 13.52 -6.89 8.69
N LYS A 100 14.52 -6.03 8.86
CA LYS A 100 14.29 -4.63 9.22
C LYS A 100 13.60 -3.92 8.08
N PHE A 101 12.57 -3.18 8.40
CA PHE A 101 11.71 -2.47 7.47
C PHE A 101 11.63 -1.00 7.88
N LYS A 102 11.90 -0.11 6.94
CA LYS A 102 11.84 1.33 7.14
C LYS A 102 10.52 1.87 6.65
N GLN A 103 9.64 2.17 7.59
CA GLN A 103 8.33 2.74 7.31
C GLN A 103 8.39 4.25 7.36
N MET A 104 8.05 4.93 6.25
CA MET A 104 7.95 6.37 6.22
C MET A 104 6.78 6.84 7.08
N ILE A 105 7.02 7.83 7.94
CA ILE A 105 5.98 8.32 8.89
C ILE A 105 4.81 8.97 8.17
N GLU A 106 5.06 9.65 7.06
CA GLU A 106 4.07 10.48 6.38
C GLU A 106 3.74 10.04 4.95
N SER A 107 4.30 8.95 4.47
CA SER A 107 4.08 8.50 3.11
C SER A 107 3.77 7.02 3.08
N SER A 108 3.02 6.62 2.05
CA SER A 108 2.79 5.21 1.73
C SER A 108 4.05 4.49 1.23
N SER A 109 5.15 5.21 1.07
CA SER A 109 6.42 4.65 0.58
C SER A 109 7.22 4.05 1.74
N SER A 110 7.26 2.74 1.81
CA SER A 110 8.08 2.00 2.77
C SER A 110 9.03 1.06 2.02
N THR A 111 10.16 0.70 2.60
CA THR A 111 11.18 -0.08 1.89
C THR A 111 11.98 -0.99 2.81
N LEU A 112 12.39 -2.13 2.23
CA LEU A 112 13.41 -3.02 2.79
C LEU A 112 14.83 -2.57 2.46
N SER A 113 14.98 -1.70 1.47
CA SER A 113 16.28 -1.20 1.02
C SER A 113 16.79 -0.06 1.88
N ASN A 114 18.12 0.14 1.87
CA ASN A 114 18.72 1.30 2.51
C ASN A 114 18.32 2.58 1.78
N ILE A 115 17.74 3.52 2.53
CA ILE A 115 17.37 4.82 1.99
C ILE A 115 18.62 5.70 2.00
N ASN A 116 19.05 6.14 0.82
CA ASN A 116 20.09 7.15 0.73
C ASN A 116 19.51 8.54 1.01
N THR A 117 19.58 8.93 2.29
CA THR A 117 19.08 10.24 2.77
C THR A 117 19.86 11.44 2.25
N ASN A 118 21.02 11.22 1.65
CA ASN A 118 21.90 12.30 1.14
C ASN A 118 21.53 12.76 -0.27
N THR A 119 20.66 12.04 -0.98
CA THR A 119 20.26 12.42 -2.34
C THR A 119 19.50 13.75 -2.35
N LYS A 120 19.72 14.55 -3.40
CA LYS A 120 18.99 15.82 -3.62
C LYS A 120 17.47 15.61 -3.64
N TYR A 121 17.03 14.49 -4.23
CA TYR A 121 15.62 14.12 -4.27
C TYR A 121 15.05 13.90 -2.86
N PHE A 122 15.73 13.10 -2.03
CA PHE A 122 15.29 12.83 -0.66
C PHE A 122 15.23 14.11 0.19
N LYS A 123 16.28 14.95 0.10
CA LYS A 123 16.35 16.24 0.82
C LYS A 123 15.22 17.18 0.40
N ARG A 124 14.93 17.31 -0.91
CA ARG A 124 13.82 18.12 -1.42
C ARG A 124 12.47 17.57 -0.95
N LYS A 125 12.23 16.26 -1.12
CA LYS A 125 11.00 15.61 -0.66
C LYS A 125 10.76 15.84 0.83
N ASN A 126 11.79 15.63 1.65
CA ASN A 126 11.73 15.82 3.09
C ASN A 126 11.51 17.28 3.49
N PHE A 127 12.15 18.23 2.81
CA PHE A 127 11.92 19.66 2.99
C PHE A 127 10.45 20.03 2.71
N PHE A 128 9.89 19.59 1.60
CA PHE A 128 8.48 19.86 1.26
C PHE A 128 7.49 19.20 2.23
N LEU A 129 7.74 17.98 2.68
CA LEU A 129 6.87 17.27 3.60
C LEU A 129 6.92 17.83 5.03
N ASN A 130 8.08 18.29 5.47
CA ASN A 130 8.30 18.73 6.86
C ASN A 130 8.52 20.23 7.01
N PHE A 131 8.40 21.02 5.94
CA PHE A 131 8.63 22.48 5.96
C PHE A 131 9.99 22.88 6.56
N GLY A 132 11.04 22.09 6.29
CA GLY A 132 12.37 22.37 6.81
C GLY A 132 12.60 21.98 8.28
N LEU A 133 11.58 21.51 9.00
CA LEU A 133 11.73 21.03 10.36
C LEU A 133 12.45 19.67 10.37
N LYS A 134 13.42 19.49 11.28
CA LYS A 134 14.08 18.21 11.52
C LYS A 134 13.08 17.28 12.21
N SER A 135 12.38 16.45 11.47
CA SER A 135 11.51 15.41 12.00
C SER A 135 12.08 14.03 11.66
N LYS A 136 11.76 13.06 12.50
CA LYS A 136 12.03 11.65 12.20
C LYS A 136 11.36 11.31 10.86
N VAL A 137 12.11 10.72 9.94
CA VAL A 137 11.63 10.49 8.57
C VAL A 137 11.00 9.11 8.42
N PHE A 138 11.50 8.14 9.15
CA PHE A 138 11.01 6.76 9.14
C PHE A 138 11.11 6.11 10.52
N ASP A 139 10.25 5.17 10.78
CA ASP A 139 10.32 4.22 11.87
C ASP A 139 10.92 2.91 11.36
N GLU A 140 11.82 2.32 12.16
CA GLU A 140 12.30 0.97 11.89
C GLU A 140 11.47 -0.04 12.67
N THR A 141 11.00 -1.05 11.99
CA THR A 141 10.28 -2.19 12.56
C THR A 141 10.81 -3.47 11.94
N THR A 142 10.50 -4.61 12.54
CA THR A 142 10.81 -5.92 11.95
C THR A 142 9.54 -6.49 11.35
N ILE A 143 9.64 -6.96 10.12
CA ILE A 143 8.52 -7.60 9.41
C ILE A 143 8.85 -9.06 9.12
N ASN A 144 7.79 -9.86 8.98
CA ASN A 144 7.89 -11.22 8.49
C ASN A 144 7.85 -11.22 6.96
N ILE A 145 8.72 -12.00 6.35
CA ILE A 145 8.70 -12.31 4.91
C ILE A 145 8.37 -13.80 4.79
N LYS A 146 7.48 -14.16 3.89
CA LYS A 146 7.19 -15.55 3.57
C LYS A 146 7.50 -15.83 2.11
N ASP A 147 7.92 -17.04 1.85
CA ASP A 147 8.12 -17.52 0.49
C ASP A 147 6.81 -17.48 -0.28
N GLY A 148 6.81 -16.73 -1.38
CA GLY A 148 5.63 -16.57 -2.23
C GLY A 148 5.27 -17.87 -2.98
N PHE A 149 6.23 -18.73 -3.26
CA PHE A 149 6.00 -20.03 -3.93
C PHE A 149 5.20 -20.99 -3.06
N THR A 150 5.44 -21.00 -1.76
CA THR A 150 4.73 -21.88 -0.84
C THR A 150 3.36 -21.35 -0.43
N PHE A 151 3.06 -20.10 -0.78
CA PHE A 151 1.77 -19.49 -0.49
C PHE A 151 0.72 -19.77 -1.58
N LEU A 152 1.15 -19.93 -2.82
CA LEU A 152 0.30 -20.20 -4.00
C LEU A 152 -0.05 -21.68 -4.12
#